data_165eae9a7b939d53144b4e68d9952433
#
_entry.id   165eae9a7b939d53144b4e68d9952433
#
_cell.length_a   1.000
_cell.length_b   1.000
_cell.length_c   1.000
_cell.angle_alpha   90.00
_cell.angle_beta   90.00
_cell.angle_gamma   90.00
#
_symmetry.space_group_name_H-M   'P 1'
#
loop_
_entity.id
_entity.type
_entity.pdbx_description
1 polymer ?
#
loop_
_entity_poly.entity_id
_entity_poly.type
_entity_poly.pdbx_seq_one_letter_code
_entity_poly.pdbx_strand_id
1 'polypeptide(L)'
;MPQARTLIAGVGHRFWRDRSAGPEFCDRLGRLEWPPHVTVADYSFGAIPMMFQLQDDQYQRALFVASEARGRKPGTLRLYRADPELPKTMDVFQEYMNEAGSGVIAIELLLVIAKQFNALPGETWVLEIEPVEASGPDGLTPQVQALYPRVEAIVRAFVEGELPAELVEEHARFGLQRPFSPRKVEVH
;
A
#
# COMPACT_ATOMS: atom_id res chain seq x y z
N MET A 1 16.67 -6.71 -23.22
CA MET A 1 15.48 -5.84 -23.14
C MET A 1 15.67 -4.92 -21.95
N PRO A 2 15.23 -3.64 -21.98
CA PRO A 2 15.30 -2.79 -20.82
C PRO A 2 14.47 -3.41 -19.68
N GLN A 3 15.01 -3.39 -18.48
CA GLN A 3 14.30 -3.89 -17.30
C GLN A 3 13.11 -2.98 -16.98
N ALA A 4 11.99 -3.56 -16.55
CA ALA A 4 10.77 -2.84 -16.23
C ALA A 4 10.99 -1.88 -15.06
N ARG A 5 10.64 -0.61 -15.22
CA ARG A 5 10.68 0.36 -14.11
C ARG A 5 9.77 -0.10 -12.99
N THR A 6 10.34 -0.29 -11.82
CA THR A 6 9.71 -0.91 -10.67
C THR A 6 9.65 0.07 -9.50
N LEU A 7 8.46 0.23 -8.92
CA LEU A 7 8.23 1.01 -7.72
C LEU A 7 8.06 0.09 -6.51
N ILE A 8 8.75 0.41 -5.42
CA ILE A 8 8.46 -0.09 -4.08
C ILE A 8 7.94 1.09 -3.26
N ALA A 9 6.68 1.04 -2.86
CA ALA A 9 6.00 2.17 -2.22
C ALA A 9 5.52 1.83 -0.82
N GLY A 10 5.91 2.63 0.17
CA GLY A 10 5.32 2.57 1.51
C GLY A 10 4.03 3.39 1.57
N VAL A 11 2.95 2.80 2.09
CA VAL A 11 1.67 3.47 2.28
C VAL A 11 1.19 3.29 3.71
N GLY A 12 0.80 4.37 4.38
CA GLY A 12 0.28 4.31 5.74
C GLY A 12 0.25 5.65 6.43
N HIS A 13 -0.13 5.62 7.69
CA HIS A 13 -0.21 6.81 8.53
C HIS A 13 1.06 6.95 9.36
N ARG A 14 1.97 7.84 8.96
CA ARG A 14 3.13 8.19 9.82
C ARG A 14 2.64 8.62 11.20
N PHE A 15 3.39 8.28 12.23
CA PHE A 15 3.10 8.59 13.64
C PHE A 15 1.88 7.87 14.23
N TRP A 16 1.39 6.81 13.55
CA TRP A 16 0.23 6.04 14.01
C TRP A 16 0.57 4.58 14.25
N ARG A 17 1.35 4.30 15.28
CA ARG A 17 1.74 2.96 15.73
C ARG A 17 2.08 2.06 14.53
N ASP A 18 1.57 0.82 14.49
CA ASP A 18 1.86 -0.14 13.42
C ASP A 18 1.26 0.23 12.06
N ARG A 19 0.34 1.20 11.98
CA ARG A 19 -0.13 1.75 10.71
C ARG A 19 0.96 2.56 9.97
N SER A 20 2.03 2.91 10.66
CA SER A 20 3.22 3.52 10.06
C SER A 20 4.19 2.50 9.43
N ALA A 21 3.91 1.19 9.52
CA ALA A 21 4.85 0.17 9.05
C ALA A 21 5.21 0.29 7.56
N GLY A 22 4.25 0.65 6.71
CA GLY A 22 4.50 0.87 5.28
C GLY A 22 5.59 1.92 5.05
N PRO A 23 5.39 3.19 5.44
CA PRO A 23 6.37 4.25 5.27
C PRO A 23 7.67 4.01 6.07
N GLU A 24 7.62 3.49 7.30
CA GLU A 24 8.83 3.22 8.07
C GLU A 24 9.71 2.11 7.47
N PHE A 25 9.11 1.05 6.95
CA PHE A 25 9.86 0.01 6.25
C PHE A 25 10.41 0.53 4.93
N CYS A 26 9.66 1.39 4.24
CA CYS A 26 10.12 2.03 3.01
C CYS A 26 11.32 2.95 3.26
N ASP A 27 11.35 3.70 4.36
CA ASP A 27 12.50 4.51 4.76
C ASP A 27 13.76 3.66 5.00
N ARG A 28 13.59 2.44 5.55
CA ARG A 28 14.70 1.50 5.75
C ARG A 28 15.15 0.88 4.44
N LEU A 29 14.22 0.44 3.59
CA LEU A 29 14.48 -0.11 2.26
C LEU A 29 15.18 0.91 1.37
N GLY A 30 14.81 2.19 1.44
CA GLY A 30 15.42 3.26 0.66
C GLY A 30 16.89 3.55 1.00
N ARG A 31 17.42 3.00 2.11
CA ARG A 31 18.83 3.08 2.48
C ARG A 31 19.68 1.96 1.90
N LEU A 32 19.04 0.98 1.28
CA LEU A 32 19.71 -0.16 0.65
C LEU A 32 20.06 0.18 -0.80
N GLU A 33 21.03 -0.54 -1.35
CA GLU A 33 21.35 -0.45 -2.77
C GLU A 33 20.35 -1.25 -3.59
N TRP A 34 19.79 -0.61 -4.61
CA TRP A 34 18.85 -1.18 -5.55
C TRP A 34 19.33 -1.02 -7.01
N PRO A 35 18.93 -1.92 -7.91
CA PRO A 35 19.16 -1.73 -9.33
C PRO A 35 18.60 -0.40 -9.85
N PRO A 36 19.20 0.24 -10.88
CA PRO A 36 18.81 1.56 -11.35
C PRO A 36 17.35 1.70 -11.83
N HIS A 37 16.69 0.58 -12.15
CA HIS A 37 15.30 0.55 -12.58
C HIS A 37 14.31 0.46 -11.41
N VAL A 38 14.80 0.36 -10.16
CA VAL A 38 13.98 0.25 -8.94
C VAL A 38 13.99 1.58 -8.21
N THR A 39 12.81 2.08 -7.90
CA THR A 39 12.60 3.25 -7.04
C THR A 39 11.94 2.80 -5.74
N VAL A 40 12.46 3.27 -4.61
CA VAL A 40 11.84 3.07 -3.29
C VAL A 40 11.39 4.42 -2.77
N ALA A 41 10.10 4.59 -2.47
CA ALA A 41 9.54 5.88 -2.07
C ALA A 41 8.35 5.74 -1.11
N ASP A 42 8.15 6.77 -0.28
CA ASP A 42 6.95 6.92 0.54
C ASP A 42 5.80 7.50 -0.29
N TYR A 43 4.67 6.84 -0.28
CA TYR A 43 3.43 7.24 -0.97
C TYR A 43 2.30 7.52 0.02
N SER A 44 2.63 7.92 1.25
CA SER A 44 1.67 8.20 2.34
C SER A 44 1.10 9.63 2.31
N PHE A 45 1.00 10.25 1.15
CA PHE A 45 0.57 11.65 1.00
C PHE A 45 -0.80 11.81 0.32
N GLY A 46 -1.58 10.74 0.22
CA GLY A 46 -2.96 10.73 -0.29
C GLY A 46 -3.09 10.28 -1.74
N ALA A 47 -4.32 9.91 -2.11
CA ALA A 47 -4.61 9.24 -3.37
C ALA A 47 -4.38 10.13 -4.60
N ILE A 48 -4.76 11.40 -4.52
CA ILE A 48 -4.71 12.31 -5.67
C ILE A 48 -3.27 12.66 -6.05
N PRO A 49 -2.41 13.15 -5.12
CA PRO A 49 -0.99 13.38 -5.45
C PRO A 49 -0.27 12.10 -5.88
N MET A 50 -0.55 10.96 -5.25
CA MET A 50 0.02 9.68 -5.64
C MET A 50 -0.33 9.31 -7.08
N MET A 51 -1.58 9.48 -7.49
CA MET A 51 -2.05 9.22 -8.85
C MET A 51 -1.26 10.05 -9.87
N PHE A 52 -1.07 11.36 -9.63
CA PHE A 52 -0.28 12.22 -10.52
C PHE A 52 1.17 11.75 -10.61
N GLN A 53 1.78 11.41 -9.49
CA GLN A 53 3.17 10.93 -9.50
C GLN A 53 3.33 9.60 -10.25
N LEU A 54 2.37 8.67 -10.12
CA LEU A 54 2.37 7.42 -10.89
C LEU A 54 2.24 7.67 -12.40
N GLN A 55 1.43 8.68 -12.81
CA GLN A 55 1.30 9.07 -14.22
C GLN A 55 2.60 9.65 -14.77
N ASP A 56 3.28 10.50 -14.01
CA ASP A 56 4.53 11.15 -14.43
C ASP A 56 5.68 10.14 -14.51
N ASP A 57 5.79 9.27 -13.53
CA ASP A 57 6.90 8.32 -13.40
C ASP A 57 6.79 7.09 -14.31
N GLN A 58 5.59 6.73 -14.72
CA GLN A 58 5.29 5.64 -15.68
C GLN A 58 5.94 4.28 -15.31
N TYR A 59 5.75 3.83 -14.07
CA TYR A 59 6.20 2.49 -13.65
C TYR A 59 5.41 1.39 -14.36
N GLN A 60 6.06 0.28 -14.69
CA GLN A 60 5.43 -0.92 -15.23
C GLN A 60 5.02 -1.90 -14.13
N ARG A 61 5.77 -1.89 -13.02
CA ARG A 61 5.56 -2.77 -11.86
C ARG A 61 5.56 -1.96 -10.57
N ALA A 62 4.68 -2.32 -9.65
CA ALA A 62 4.66 -1.71 -8.31
C ALA A 62 4.38 -2.75 -7.22
N LEU A 63 5.07 -2.62 -6.10
CA LEU A 63 4.76 -3.31 -4.85
C LEU A 63 4.50 -2.25 -3.77
N PHE A 64 3.27 -2.21 -3.30
CA PHE A 64 2.86 -1.36 -2.18
C PHE A 64 3.01 -2.14 -0.87
N VAL A 65 3.70 -1.56 0.10
CA VAL A 65 3.81 -2.08 1.47
C VAL A 65 2.90 -1.25 2.35
N ALA A 66 1.90 -1.88 2.95
CA ALA A 66 0.90 -1.21 3.77
C ALA A 66 0.58 -2.00 5.05
N SER A 67 0.08 -1.32 6.07
CA SER A 67 -0.42 -1.96 7.29
C SER A 67 -1.90 -1.64 7.47
N GLU A 68 -2.73 -2.69 7.42
CA GLU A 68 -4.18 -2.57 7.51
C GLU A 68 -4.77 -3.61 8.46
N ALA A 69 -5.67 -3.14 9.35
CA ALA A 69 -6.35 -4.00 10.31
C ALA A 69 -7.52 -4.73 9.62
N ARG A 70 -7.33 -6.02 9.36
CA ARG A 70 -8.33 -6.91 8.74
C ARG A 70 -8.93 -7.92 9.72
N GLY A 71 -8.50 -7.88 10.98
CA GLY A 71 -8.91 -8.84 12.01
C GLY A 71 -8.24 -10.20 11.89
N ARG A 72 -7.09 -10.27 11.25
CA ARG A 72 -6.26 -11.47 11.17
C ARG A 72 -5.36 -11.59 12.42
N LYS A 73 -4.60 -12.68 12.49
CA LYS A 73 -3.59 -12.81 13.52
C LYS A 73 -2.57 -11.66 13.38
N PRO A 74 -2.33 -10.88 14.45
CA PRO A 74 -1.34 -9.80 14.44
C PRO A 74 0.04 -10.25 13.93
N GLY A 75 0.68 -9.42 13.11
CA GLY A 75 1.96 -9.73 12.49
C GLY A 75 1.88 -10.68 11.28
N THR A 76 0.68 -11.00 10.78
CA THR A 76 0.52 -11.75 9.54
C THR A 76 0.92 -10.88 8.35
N LEU A 77 1.70 -11.46 7.43
CA LEU A 77 1.98 -10.89 6.11
C LEU A 77 1.07 -11.53 5.07
N ARG A 78 0.53 -10.72 4.19
CA ARG A 78 -0.27 -11.13 3.04
C ARG A 78 0.28 -10.47 1.79
N LEU A 79 0.50 -11.25 0.74
CA LEU A 79 0.91 -10.76 -0.56
C LEU A 79 -0.17 -11.08 -1.59
N TYR A 80 -0.66 -10.08 -2.30
CA TYR A 80 -1.68 -10.30 -3.33
C TYR A 80 -1.49 -9.37 -4.52
N ARG A 81 -1.88 -9.85 -5.69
CA ARG A 81 -1.96 -9.02 -6.88
C ARG A 81 -3.21 -8.14 -6.79
N ALA A 82 -3.02 -6.84 -6.90
CA ALA A 82 -4.12 -5.88 -6.82
C ALA A 82 -4.84 -5.75 -8.17
N ASP A 83 -6.15 -5.99 -8.14
CA ASP A 83 -7.06 -5.72 -9.26
C ASP A 83 -8.30 -4.99 -8.72
N PRO A 84 -8.19 -3.67 -8.41
CA PRO A 84 -9.28 -2.93 -7.82
C PRO A 84 -10.47 -2.83 -8.79
N GLU A 85 -11.68 -3.10 -8.30
CA GLU A 85 -12.91 -2.88 -9.04
C GLU A 85 -13.21 -1.37 -9.10
N LEU A 86 -13.53 -0.89 -10.29
CA LEU A 86 -13.92 0.51 -10.47
C LEU A 86 -15.36 0.75 -9.98
N PRO A 87 -15.66 1.95 -9.45
CA PRO A 87 -17.01 2.32 -9.05
C PRO A 87 -17.96 2.23 -10.24
N LYS A 88 -19.15 1.65 -10.01
CA LYS A 88 -20.14 1.41 -11.08
C LYS A 88 -20.91 2.66 -11.49
N THR A 89 -20.94 3.68 -10.64
CA THR A 89 -21.67 4.94 -10.89
C THR A 89 -20.78 6.13 -10.57
N MET A 90 -21.12 7.26 -11.20
CA MET A 90 -20.41 8.52 -10.95
C MET A 90 -20.60 9.02 -9.52
N ASP A 91 -21.76 8.79 -8.90
CA ASP A 91 -22.04 9.20 -7.53
C ASP A 91 -21.09 8.48 -6.54
N VAL A 92 -20.90 7.17 -6.71
CA VAL A 92 -19.96 6.40 -5.89
C VAL A 92 -18.51 6.86 -6.11
N PHE A 93 -18.17 7.19 -7.35
CA PHE A 93 -16.85 7.74 -7.64
C PHE A 93 -16.64 9.11 -6.98
N GLN A 94 -17.66 9.97 -6.99
CA GLN A 94 -17.62 11.27 -6.31
C GLN A 94 -17.39 11.12 -4.79
N GLU A 95 -18.03 10.12 -4.16
CA GLU A 95 -17.77 9.82 -2.75
C GLU A 95 -16.30 9.46 -2.51
N TYR A 96 -15.71 8.62 -3.36
CA TYR A 96 -14.28 8.26 -3.25
C TYR A 96 -13.36 9.47 -3.43
N MET A 97 -13.68 10.35 -4.37
CA MET A 97 -12.93 11.59 -4.55
C MET A 97 -13.03 12.52 -3.34
N ASN A 98 -14.19 12.60 -2.71
CA ASN A 98 -14.39 13.39 -1.47
C ASN A 98 -13.56 12.80 -0.30
N GLU A 99 -13.52 11.48 -0.16
CA GLU A 99 -12.68 10.81 0.84
C GLU A 99 -11.19 11.04 0.59
N ALA A 100 -10.76 10.89 -0.65
CA ALA A 100 -9.38 11.16 -1.04
C ALA A 100 -8.98 12.62 -0.76
N GLY A 101 -9.89 13.56 -0.99
CA GLY A 101 -9.71 14.99 -0.69
C GLY A 101 -9.68 15.29 0.81
N SER A 102 -10.26 14.45 1.66
CA SER A 102 -10.24 14.60 3.13
C SER A 102 -8.93 14.15 3.78
N GLY A 103 -7.98 13.62 3.01
CA GLY A 103 -6.69 13.15 3.51
C GLY A 103 -6.71 11.71 4.06
N VAL A 104 -7.75 10.94 3.78
CA VAL A 104 -7.78 9.51 4.11
C VAL A 104 -6.70 8.77 3.31
N ILE A 105 -5.84 8.04 4.02
CA ILE A 105 -4.81 7.19 3.45
C ILE A 105 -5.23 5.73 3.69
N ALA A 106 -5.85 5.13 2.67
CA ALA A 106 -6.22 3.72 2.66
C ALA A 106 -5.76 3.11 1.34
N ILE A 107 -5.08 1.99 1.39
CA ILE A 107 -4.47 1.38 0.20
C ILE A 107 -5.50 1.12 -0.91
N GLU A 108 -6.70 0.65 -0.56
CA GLU A 108 -7.75 0.38 -1.54
C GLU A 108 -8.21 1.65 -2.26
N LEU A 109 -8.41 2.74 -1.52
CA LEU A 109 -8.81 4.02 -2.09
C LEU A 109 -7.75 4.55 -3.05
N LEU A 110 -6.47 4.47 -2.66
CA LEU A 110 -5.33 4.85 -3.50
C LEU A 110 -5.33 4.07 -4.82
N LEU A 111 -5.49 2.74 -4.75
CA LEU A 111 -5.43 1.87 -5.92
C LEU A 111 -6.63 2.05 -6.86
N VAL A 112 -7.84 2.23 -6.31
CA VAL A 112 -9.05 2.49 -7.12
C VAL A 112 -8.92 3.81 -7.87
N ILE A 113 -8.47 4.87 -7.20
CA ILE A 113 -8.27 6.18 -7.84
C ILE A 113 -7.18 6.09 -8.91
N ALA A 114 -6.03 5.49 -8.60
CA ALA A 114 -4.96 5.32 -9.58
C ALA A 114 -5.42 4.51 -10.81
N LYS A 115 -6.22 3.45 -10.61
CA LYS A 115 -6.80 2.67 -11.72
C LYS A 115 -7.78 3.48 -12.55
N GLN A 116 -8.67 4.25 -11.91
CA GLN A 116 -9.67 5.08 -12.59
C GLN A 116 -9.03 6.10 -13.54
N PHE A 117 -7.87 6.62 -13.19
CA PHE A 117 -7.11 7.58 -13.99
C PHE A 117 -6.02 6.95 -14.86
N ASN A 118 -6.03 5.62 -15.03
CA ASN A 118 -5.02 4.87 -15.80
C ASN A 118 -3.58 5.13 -15.34
N ALA A 119 -3.39 5.42 -14.06
CA ALA A 119 -2.08 5.63 -13.44
C ALA A 119 -1.50 4.36 -12.79
N LEU A 120 -2.34 3.33 -12.55
CA LEU A 120 -1.92 2.12 -11.88
C LEU A 120 -1.00 1.29 -12.79
N PRO A 121 0.20 0.89 -12.34
CA PRO A 121 1.08 -0.01 -13.09
C PRO A 121 0.40 -1.33 -13.47
N GLY A 122 0.70 -1.85 -14.65
CA GLY A 122 0.06 -3.07 -15.17
C GLY A 122 0.31 -4.32 -14.32
N GLU A 123 1.42 -4.35 -13.58
CA GLU A 123 1.71 -5.36 -12.56
C GLU A 123 1.78 -4.67 -11.19
N THR A 124 0.69 -4.70 -10.46
CA THR A 124 0.59 -4.10 -9.12
C THR A 124 0.35 -5.15 -8.06
N TRP A 125 1.17 -5.12 -7.02
CA TRP A 125 1.11 -6.00 -5.86
C TRP A 125 0.98 -5.21 -4.57
N VAL A 126 0.40 -5.83 -3.55
CA VAL A 126 0.32 -5.29 -2.19
C VAL A 126 0.89 -6.33 -1.22
N LEU A 127 1.85 -5.90 -0.42
CA LEU A 127 2.32 -6.60 0.77
C LEU A 127 1.65 -5.94 1.98
N GLU A 128 0.64 -6.60 2.52
CA GLU A 128 -0.16 -6.11 3.63
C GLU A 128 0.29 -6.74 4.94
N ILE A 129 0.45 -5.91 5.96
CA ILE A 129 0.86 -6.29 7.31
C ILE A 129 -0.35 -6.13 8.22
N GLU A 130 -0.71 -7.21 8.95
CA GLU A 130 -1.72 -7.08 10.01
C GLU A 130 -1.08 -6.43 11.24
N PRO A 131 -1.54 -5.25 11.70
CA PRO A 131 -0.97 -4.58 12.86
C PRO A 131 -1.24 -5.36 14.16
N VAL A 132 -0.35 -5.19 15.14
CA VAL A 132 -0.59 -5.61 16.53
C VAL A 132 -1.43 -4.53 17.23
N GLU A 133 -1.03 -3.28 17.07
CA GLU A 133 -1.71 -2.09 17.57
C GLU A 133 -1.93 -1.11 16.43
N ALA A 134 -3.19 -0.93 16.01
CA ALA A 134 -3.54 -0.04 14.90
C ALA A 134 -3.52 1.45 15.28
N SER A 135 -3.47 1.78 16.57
CA SER A 135 -3.38 3.14 17.10
C SER A 135 -2.57 3.14 18.38
N GLY A 136 -1.97 4.27 18.73
CA GLY A 136 -1.13 4.39 19.93
C GLY A 136 0.01 5.38 19.72
N PRO A 137 0.99 5.41 20.63
CA PRO A 137 2.16 6.27 20.49
C PRO A 137 2.99 5.94 19.27
N ASP A 138 3.83 6.88 18.84
CA ASP A 138 4.70 6.71 17.69
C ASP A 138 5.62 5.48 17.80
N GLY A 139 5.99 4.97 16.63
CA GLY A 139 6.89 3.83 16.47
C GLY A 139 6.16 2.49 16.43
N LEU A 140 6.76 1.53 15.75
CA LEU A 140 6.23 0.18 15.58
C LEU A 140 6.29 -0.62 16.87
N THR A 141 5.31 -1.52 17.05
CA THR A 141 5.44 -2.56 18.07
C THR A 141 6.65 -3.44 17.79
N PRO A 142 7.29 -4.02 18.84
CA PRO A 142 8.43 -4.92 18.63
C PRO A 142 8.13 -6.08 17.69
N GLN A 143 6.89 -6.59 17.73
CA GLN A 143 6.46 -7.70 16.89
C GLN A 143 6.41 -7.28 15.41
N VAL A 144 5.85 -6.11 15.07
CA VAL A 144 5.82 -5.60 13.69
C VAL A 144 7.22 -5.21 13.24
N GLN A 145 8.00 -4.57 14.11
CA GLN A 145 9.38 -4.23 13.80
C GLN A 145 10.23 -5.45 13.43
N ALA A 146 10.01 -6.59 14.09
CA ALA A 146 10.70 -7.85 13.83
C ALA A 146 10.37 -8.46 12.45
N LEU A 147 9.31 -7.99 11.76
CA LEU A 147 8.94 -8.44 10.41
C LEU A 147 9.86 -7.87 9.31
N TYR A 148 10.60 -6.80 9.60
CA TYR A 148 11.36 -6.09 8.57
C TYR A 148 12.26 -7.01 7.72
N PRO A 149 13.07 -7.94 8.27
CA PRO A 149 13.92 -8.81 7.45
C PRO A 149 13.10 -9.65 6.45
N ARG A 150 11.91 -10.09 6.86
CA ARG A 150 11.00 -10.85 5.98
C ARG A 150 10.38 -9.97 4.91
N VAL A 151 10.00 -8.75 5.26
CA VAL A 151 9.51 -7.76 4.28
C VAL A 151 10.60 -7.44 3.26
N GLU A 152 11.84 -7.19 3.70
CA GLU A 152 12.97 -6.96 2.80
C GLU A 152 13.19 -8.15 1.84
N ALA A 153 13.16 -9.39 2.35
CA ALA A 153 13.30 -10.57 1.51
C ALA A 153 12.22 -10.69 0.44
N ILE A 154 10.95 -10.38 0.78
CA ILE A 154 9.83 -10.38 -0.17
C ILE A 154 10.02 -9.28 -1.22
N VAL A 155 10.45 -8.08 -0.82
CA VAL A 155 10.71 -6.96 -1.75
C VAL A 155 11.83 -7.33 -2.72
N ARG A 156 12.92 -7.95 -2.28
CA ARG A 156 14.00 -8.43 -3.15
C ARG A 156 13.50 -9.49 -4.14
N ALA A 157 12.75 -10.48 -3.65
CA ALA A 157 12.13 -11.50 -4.49
C ALA A 157 11.18 -10.89 -5.55
N PHE A 158 10.41 -9.87 -5.18
CA PHE A 158 9.58 -9.14 -6.14
C PHE A 158 10.42 -8.46 -7.24
N VAL A 159 11.49 -7.78 -6.86
CA VAL A 159 12.40 -7.12 -7.83
C VAL A 159 13.01 -8.15 -8.78
N GLU A 160 13.39 -9.31 -8.29
CA GLU A 160 13.99 -10.42 -9.06
C GLU A 160 12.94 -11.19 -9.90
N GLY A 161 11.65 -11.00 -9.63
CA GLY A 161 10.55 -11.73 -10.30
C GLY A 161 10.27 -13.12 -9.69
N GLU A 162 10.72 -13.37 -8.47
CA GLU A 162 10.69 -14.65 -7.77
C GLU A 162 9.82 -14.59 -6.50
N LEU A 163 8.55 -14.17 -6.64
CA LEU A 163 7.67 -14.05 -5.48
C LEU A 163 7.44 -15.42 -4.80
N PRO A 164 7.47 -15.47 -3.44
CA PRO A 164 7.25 -16.69 -2.69
C PRO A 164 5.79 -17.15 -2.83
N ALA A 165 5.58 -18.27 -3.51
CA ALA A 165 4.26 -18.81 -3.85
C ALA A 165 3.38 -19.07 -2.60
N GLU A 166 3.98 -19.42 -1.48
CA GLU A 166 3.27 -19.68 -0.21
C GLU A 166 2.67 -18.44 0.44
N LEU A 167 3.10 -17.24 0.03
CA LEU A 167 2.56 -15.95 0.50
C LEU A 167 1.55 -15.35 -0.47
N VAL A 168 1.51 -15.84 -1.71
CA VAL A 168 0.63 -15.31 -2.74
C VAL A 168 -0.78 -15.82 -2.51
N GLU A 169 -1.66 -14.94 -2.08
CA GLU A 169 -3.10 -15.20 -2.13
C GLU A 169 -3.62 -14.89 -3.54
N GLU A 170 -4.59 -15.69 -4.01
CA GLU A 170 -5.25 -15.44 -5.29
C GLU A 170 -5.75 -13.98 -5.37
N HIS A 171 -5.83 -13.45 -6.59
CA HIS A 171 -6.20 -12.08 -6.91
C HIS A 171 -7.26 -11.53 -5.96
N ALA A 172 -6.87 -10.58 -5.12
CA ALA A 172 -7.85 -9.86 -4.32
C ALA A 172 -8.56 -8.85 -5.23
N ARG A 173 -9.69 -9.25 -5.81
CA ARG A 173 -10.67 -8.29 -6.31
C ARG A 173 -11.29 -7.61 -5.11
N PHE A 174 -11.05 -6.34 -4.98
CA PHE A 174 -11.70 -5.53 -3.95
C PHE A 174 -12.36 -4.34 -4.62
N GLY A 175 -13.66 -4.21 -4.42
CA GLY A 175 -14.35 -2.95 -4.53
C GLY A 175 -14.39 -2.33 -3.14
N LEU A 176 -14.34 -1.01 -3.03
CA LEU A 176 -14.64 -0.35 -1.77
C LEU A 176 -16.11 -0.66 -1.43
N GLN A 177 -16.34 -1.60 -0.54
CA GLN A 177 -17.69 -2.07 -0.23
C GLN A 177 -18.55 -1.03 0.54
N ARG A 178 -17.92 0.02 1.09
CA ARG A 178 -18.60 1.20 1.69
C ARG A 178 -17.65 2.39 1.66
N PRO A 179 -18.19 3.63 1.56
CA PRO A 179 -17.39 4.80 1.85
C PRO A 179 -16.71 4.62 3.20
N PHE A 180 -15.43 4.96 3.27
CA PHE A 180 -14.65 4.99 4.51
C PHE A 180 -15.22 6.11 5.39
N SER A 181 -16.38 5.87 5.99
CA SER A 181 -16.90 6.80 6.98
C SER A 181 -15.92 6.81 8.15
N PRO A 182 -15.27 7.93 8.47
CA PRO A 182 -14.48 8.01 9.69
C PRO A 182 -15.43 7.61 10.82
N ARG A 183 -15.08 6.59 11.61
CA ARG A 183 -15.82 6.29 12.83
C ARG A 183 -15.93 7.61 13.57
N LYS A 184 -17.16 8.09 13.77
CA LYS A 184 -17.41 9.23 14.64
C LYS A 184 -16.71 8.89 15.95
N VAL A 185 -15.64 9.62 16.25
CA VAL A 185 -15.06 9.61 17.58
C VAL A 185 -16.12 10.29 18.44
N GLU A 186 -16.91 9.51 19.17
CA GLU A 186 -17.74 10.04 20.22
C GLU A 186 -16.77 10.59 21.27
N VAL A 187 -16.65 11.91 21.27
CA VAL A 187 -15.96 12.66 22.33
C VAL A 187 -16.93 12.65 23.52
N HIS A 188 -16.61 11.82 24.52
CA HIS A 188 -17.21 11.89 25.83
C HIS A 188 -16.44 12.85 26.74
#